data_bf34ce709d30c72eb02f84e366379d37
#
_entry.id   bf34ce709d30c72eb02f84e366379d37
#
_cell.length_a   1.000
_cell.length_b   1.000
_cell.length_c   1.000
_cell.angle_alpha   90.00
_cell.angle_beta   90.00
_cell.angle_gamma   90.00
#
_symmetry.space_group_name_H-M   'P 1'
#
loop_
_entity.id
_entity.type
_entity.pdbx_description
1 polymer ?
#
loop_
_entity_poly.entity_id
_entity_poly.type
_entity_poly.pdbx_seq_one_letter_code
_entity_poly.pdbx_strand_id
1 'polypeptide(L)'
;MEKKTIMIDYGNKTLSGMHEFLELASKRNCVFPAFNIRNTKVIAFCNKLMKLGMPKFYHIILSDWKKKLSNVGTVVITANYLTVGIVKYLNKYYPKINVHVFYFNIIEKDVPIDRFFGLNCTLWSFDKEDVEKYNMNYCPTPTCFENFISKGTKHSSINYDVFFLGVDKGRLSRLLDIRKNFVENKVSVEYHIVDVFGEGNNNNFEYSPFISYHQYLEKAKKAKALLEIKQENQHGNTLRPVEAGFMKKKLITDDESIKKEPFYRKENTYILGESRDIYKFINAIPYDDSFDYNQYDIEKWLKQFD
;
A
#
# COMPACT_ATOMS: atom_id res chain seq x y z
N MET A 1 29.65 -8.74 9.83
CA MET A 1 28.83 -8.25 8.72
C MET A 1 27.40 -8.07 9.23
N GLU A 2 26.83 -6.91 9.01
CA GLU A 2 25.44 -6.61 9.33
C GLU A 2 24.54 -7.51 8.48
N LYS A 3 23.62 -8.22 9.13
CA LYS A 3 22.72 -9.13 8.44
C LYS A 3 21.60 -8.30 7.81
N LYS A 4 21.23 -8.64 6.57
CA LYS A 4 20.22 -7.90 5.81
C LYS A 4 18.81 -8.23 6.24
N THR A 5 17.92 -7.25 6.15
CA THR A 5 16.47 -7.44 6.19
C THR A 5 15.94 -7.56 4.77
N ILE A 6 15.07 -8.54 4.53
CA ILE A 6 14.39 -8.75 3.25
C ILE A 6 12.89 -8.88 3.46
N MET A 7 12.13 -8.54 2.42
CA MET A 7 10.69 -8.74 2.37
C MET A 7 10.34 -9.90 1.44
N ILE A 8 9.39 -10.72 1.87
CA ILE A 8 8.80 -11.78 1.06
C ILE A 8 7.34 -11.44 0.82
N ASP A 9 7.00 -11.24 -0.45
CA ASP A 9 5.64 -10.90 -0.85
C ASP A 9 4.97 -12.05 -1.60
N TYR A 10 3.70 -12.28 -1.29
CA TYR A 10 2.91 -13.28 -1.99
C TYR A 10 2.61 -12.87 -3.45
N GLY A 11 2.45 -11.59 -3.71
CA GLY A 11 2.30 -11.03 -5.06
C GLY A 11 1.06 -11.52 -5.81
N ASN A 12 -0.12 -11.06 -5.43
CA ASN A 12 -1.32 -11.38 -6.20
C ASN A 12 -1.47 -10.39 -7.37
N LYS A 13 -1.22 -10.84 -8.61
CA LYS A 13 -1.29 -10.01 -9.83
C LYS A 13 -2.67 -9.44 -10.15
N THR A 14 -3.72 -9.91 -9.47
CA THR A 14 -5.08 -9.69 -9.96
C THR A 14 -5.77 -8.47 -9.39
N LEU A 15 -5.27 -7.77 -8.38
CA LEU A 15 -6.13 -6.87 -7.64
C LEU A 15 -5.60 -5.49 -7.25
N SER A 16 -4.35 -5.08 -7.54
CA SER A 16 -4.00 -3.73 -7.08
C SER A 16 -2.70 -3.17 -7.67
N GLY A 17 -2.60 -1.83 -7.69
CA GLY A 17 -1.36 -1.08 -7.84
C GLY A 17 -0.25 -1.50 -6.86
N MET A 18 -0.57 -2.22 -5.81
CA MET A 18 0.36 -2.86 -4.89
C MET A 18 1.29 -3.86 -5.61
N HIS A 19 0.79 -4.58 -6.62
CA HIS A 19 1.62 -5.53 -7.38
C HIS A 19 2.74 -4.83 -8.15
N GLU A 20 2.43 -3.72 -8.82
CA GLU A 20 3.45 -2.97 -9.56
C GLU A 20 4.46 -2.31 -8.61
N PHE A 21 4.01 -1.86 -7.45
CA PHE A 21 4.86 -1.39 -6.38
C PHE A 21 5.88 -2.46 -5.96
N LEU A 22 5.41 -3.68 -5.69
CA LEU A 22 6.27 -4.79 -5.26
C LEU A 22 7.17 -5.29 -6.38
N GLU A 23 6.73 -5.25 -7.63
CA GLU A 23 7.57 -5.54 -8.79
C GLU A 23 8.72 -4.54 -8.93
N LEU A 24 8.45 -3.27 -8.69
CA LEU A 24 9.49 -2.23 -8.68
C LEU A 24 10.46 -2.42 -7.51
N ALA A 25 9.94 -2.68 -6.31
CA ALA A 25 10.74 -2.96 -5.13
C ALA A 25 11.61 -4.21 -5.30
N SER A 26 11.14 -5.22 -6.04
CA SER A 26 11.93 -6.44 -6.31
C SER A 26 13.21 -6.17 -7.09
N LYS A 27 13.25 -5.12 -7.92
CA LYS A 27 14.45 -4.71 -8.66
C LYS A 27 15.58 -4.22 -7.74
N ARG A 28 15.26 -3.84 -6.49
CA ARG A 28 16.23 -3.41 -5.48
C ARG A 28 16.86 -4.55 -4.69
N ASN A 29 16.56 -5.82 -4.98
CA ASN A 29 17.04 -6.99 -4.25
C ASN A 29 16.74 -6.99 -2.74
N CYS A 30 15.69 -6.32 -2.31
CA CYS A 30 15.20 -6.34 -0.92
C CYS A 30 13.79 -6.95 -0.81
N VAL A 31 13.04 -7.05 -1.92
CA VAL A 31 11.72 -7.69 -1.97
C VAL A 31 11.75 -8.88 -2.94
N PHE A 32 11.19 -9.99 -2.52
CA PHE A 32 11.18 -11.24 -3.29
C PHE A 32 9.78 -11.85 -3.34
N PRO A 33 9.39 -12.46 -4.46
CA PRO A 33 8.15 -13.23 -4.51
C PRO A 33 8.25 -14.44 -3.57
N ALA A 34 7.17 -14.76 -2.86
CA ALA A 34 7.12 -15.86 -1.91
C ALA A 34 7.42 -17.21 -2.58
N PHE A 35 6.86 -17.43 -3.77
CA PHE A 35 6.93 -18.69 -4.49
C PHE A 35 7.40 -18.50 -5.94
N ASN A 36 8.07 -19.51 -6.48
CA ASN A 36 8.47 -19.56 -7.89
C ASN A 36 7.33 -20.06 -8.81
N ILE A 37 6.20 -20.48 -8.23
CA ILE A 37 5.00 -20.93 -8.94
C ILE A 37 3.81 -20.05 -8.55
N ARG A 38 2.82 -19.96 -9.44
CA ARG A 38 1.59 -19.13 -9.24
C ARG A 38 0.34 -19.96 -8.97
N ASN A 39 0.43 -21.28 -9.09
CA ASN A 39 -0.73 -22.14 -8.90
C ASN A 39 -1.05 -22.30 -7.41
N THR A 40 -2.09 -21.60 -6.94
CA THR A 40 -2.50 -21.58 -5.54
C THR A 40 -2.87 -22.96 -4.99
N LYS A 41 -3.45 -23.84 -5.83
CA LYS A 41 -3.80 -25.22 -5.42
C LYS A 41 -2.54 -26.04 -5.13
N VAL A 42 -1.50 -25.89 -5.97
CA VAL A 42 -0.22 -26.56 -5.76
C VAL A 42 0.45 -26.03 -4.49
N ILE A 43 0.46 -24.72 -4.26
CA ILE A 43 1.02 -24.12 -3.04
C ILE A 43 0.27 -24.62 -1.80
N ALA A 44 -1.06 -24.65 -1.83
CA ALA A 44 -1.89 -25.16 -0.73
C ALA A 44 -1.62 -26.65 -0.46
N PHE A 45 -1.45 -27.45 -1.51
CA PHE A 45 -1.08 -28.86 -1.38
C PHE A 45 0.29 -29.04 -0.75
N CYS A 46 1.30 -28.29 -1.19
CA CYS A 46 2.64 -28.32 -0.58
C CYS A 46 2.63 -27.84 0.88
N ASN A 47 1.78 -26.89 1.23
CA ASN A 47 1.53 -26.51 2.64
C ASN A 47 0.99 -27.67 3.47
N LYS A 48 0.09 -28.50 2.93
CA LYS A 48 -0.39 -29.71 3.62
C LYS A 48 0.73 -30.73 3.78
N LEU A 49 1.52 -30.97 2.75
CA LEU A 49 2.67 -31.89 2.83
C LEU A 49 3.70 -31.45 3.88
N MET A 50 3.94 -30.14 4.00
CA MET A 50 4.80 -29.62 5.06
C MET A 50 4.28 -29.93 6.47
N LYS A 51 2.95 -29.80 6.70
CA LYS A 51 2.31 -30.18 7.96
C LYS A 51 2.47 -31.67 8.27
N LEU A 52 2.49 -32.52 7.26
CA LEU A 52 2.72 -33.98 7.36
C LEU A 52 4.21 -34.37 7.48
N GLY A 53 5.10 -33.41 7.70
CA GLY A 53 6.52 -33.68 7.89
C GLY A 53 7.34 -33.85 6.60
N MET A 54 6.77 -33.53 5.43
CA MET A 54 7.45 -33.64 4.12
C MET A 54 7.88 -32.25 3.56
N PRO A 55 8.84 -31.56 4.18
CA PRO A 55 9.19 -30.17 3.83
C PRO A 55 9.91 -30.03 2.49
N LYS A 56 10.48 -31.10 1.95
CA LYS A 56 11.21 -31.06 0.67
C LYS A 56 10.35 -30.52 -0.47
N PHE A 57 9.08 -30.90 -0.54
CA PHE A 57 8.14 -30.42 -1.55
C PHE A 57 7.86 -28.93 -1.39
N TYR A 58 7.77 -28.45 -0.15
CA TYR A 58 7.58 -27.03 0.12
C TYR A 58 8.81 -26.21 -0.29
N HIS A 59 10.00 -26.71 0.02
CA HIS A 59 11.27 -26.08 -0.36
C HIS A 59 11.39 -25.85 -1.88
N ILE A 60 10.89 -26.78 -2.70
CA ILE A 60 10.94 -26.68 -4.17
C ILE A 60 10.15 -25.48 -4.68
N ILE A 61 8.99 -25.18 -4.11
CA ILE A 61 8.12 -24.09 -4.56
C ILE A 61 8.51 -22.71 -4.07
N LEU A 62 9.39 -22.61 -3.05
CA LEU A 62 9.89 -21.33 -2.55
C LEU A 62 10.81 -20.68 -3.59
N SER A 63 10.72 -19.37 -3.73
CA SER A 63 11.51 -18.63 -4.69
C SER A 63 12.99 -18.46 -4.26
N ASP A 64 13.75 -17.65 -4.99
CA ASP A 64 15.20 -17.52 -4.82
C ASP A 64 15.63 -16.83 -3.51
N TRP A 65 14.73 -16.21 -2.76
CA TRP A 65 15.07 -15.64 -1.45
C TRP A 65 15.68 -16.66 -0.50
N LYS A 66 15.28 -17.94 -0.60
CA LYS A 66 15.82 -19.03 0.21
C LYS A 66 17.35 -19.22 0.07
N LYS A 67 17.91 -18.87 -1.10
CA LYS A 67 19.37 -18.95 -1.36
C LYS A 67 20.14 -17.83 -0.64
N LYS A 68 19.45 -16.78 -0.18
CA LYS A 68 20.05 -15.60 0.46
C LYS A 68 20.04 -15.66 1.99
N LEU A 69 19.38 -16.63 2.59
CA LEU A 69 19.12 -16.72 4.03
C LEU A 69 20.40 -16.79 4.89
N SER A 70 21.54 -17.22 4.35
CA SER A 70 22.82 -17.21 5.06
C SER A 70 23.26 -15.80 5.50
N ASN A 71 22.86 -14.77 4.74
CA ASN A 71 23.23 -13.36 4.97
C ASN A 71 22.04 -12.52 5.48
N VAL A 72 20.92 -13.17 5.81
CA VAL A 72 19.68 -12.53 6.27
C VAL A 72 19.51 -12.70 7.78
N GLY A 73 19.23 -11.63 8.47
CA GLY A 73 18.88 -11.63 9.91
C GLY A 73 17.40 -11.53 10.15
N THR A 74 16.71 -10.79 9.30
CA THR A 74 15.29 -10.45 9.45
C THR A 74 14.53 -10.67 8.15
N VAL A 75 13.35 -11.27 8.26
CA VAL A 75 12.44 -11.49 7.13
C VAL A 75 11.09 -10.89 7.46
N VAL A 76 10.63 -9.96 6.63
CA VAL A 76 9.27 -9.42 6.68
C VAL A 76 8.42 -10.15 5.65
N ILE A 77 7.28 -10.68 6.04
CA ILE A 77 6.40 -11.49 5.18
C ILE A 77 5.05 -10.81 5.09
N THR A 78 4.51 -10.62 3.88
CA THR A 78 3.12 -10.15 3.73
C THR A 78 2.14 -11.18 4.27
N ALA A 79 1.19 -10.74 5.09
CA ALA A 79 0.14 -11.60 5.64
C ALA A 79 -0.71 -12.19 4.50
N ASN A 80 -0.81 -13.52 4.44
CA ASN A 80 -1.65 -14.25 3.49
C ASN A 80 -1.79 -15.70 3.97
N TYR A 81 -2.92 -16.35 3.67
CA TYR A 81 -3.14 -17.77 3.99
C TYR A 81 -2.02 -18.70 3.51
N LEU A 82 -1.42 -18.39 2.37
CA LEU A 82 -0.36 -19.21 1.77
C LEU A 82 1.01 -18.92 2.39
N THR A 83 1.24 -17.71 2.91
CA THR A 83 2.52 -17.33 3.52
C THR A 83 2.69 -17.83 4.95
N VAL A 84 1.61 -18.22 5.65
CA VAL A 84 1.70 -18.89 6.97
C VAL A 84 2.66 -20.08 6.93
N GLY A 85 2.69 -20.83 5.82
CA GLY A 85 3.64 -21.90 5.63
C GLY A 85 5.10 -21.46 5.59
N ILE A 86 5.39 -20.26 5.11
CA ILE A 86 6.76 -19.70 5.09
C ILE A 86 7.23 -19.41 6.52
N VAL A 87 6.36 -18.84 7.36
CA VAL A 87 6.68 -18.61 8.78
C VAL A 87 7.05 -19.93 9.46
N LYS A 88 6.23 -20.97 9.27
CA LYS A 88 6.52 -22.32 9.81
C LYS A 88 7.83 -22.92 9.29
N TYR A 89 8.11 -22.72 8.01
CA TYR A 89 9.35 -23.16 7.39
C TYR A 89 10.57 -22.45 7.99
N LEU A 90 10.52 -21.13 8.14
CA LEU A 90 11.61 -20.35 8.72
C LEU A 90 11.82 -20.72 10.20
N ASN A 91 10.77 -20.81 11.00
CA ASN A 91 10.87 -21.20 12.41
C ASN A 91 11.53 -22.57 12.59
N LYS A 92 11.22 -23.53 11.70
CA LYS A 92 11.76 -24.88 11.80
C LYS A 92 13.21 -24.99 11.32
N TYR A 93 13.55 -24.38 10.20
CA TYR A 93 14.84 -24.59 9.51
C TYR A 93 15.83 -23.44 9.70
N TYR A 94 15.35 -22.26 10.08
CA TYR A 94 16.17 -21.04 10.24
C TYR A 94 15.78 -20.30 11.53
N PRO A 95 15.84 -20.94 12.71
CA PRO A 95 15.31 -20.39 13.97
C PRO A 95 16.03 -19.13 14.47
N LYS A 96 17.16 -18.78 13.86
CA LYS A 96 17.93 -17.55 14.15
C LYS A 96 17.49 -16.34 13.36
N ILE A 97 16.57 -16.51 12.40
CA ILE A 97 16.02 -15.41 11.61
C ILE A 97 14.82 -14.81 12.36
N ASN A 98 14.83 -13.51 12.55
CA ASN A 98 13.69 -12.77 13.05
C ASN A 98 12.61 -12.74 11.96
N VAL A 99 11.40 -13.15 12.30
CA VAL A 99 10.28 -13.20 11.35
C VAL A 99 9.23 -12.19 11.76
N HIS A 100 8.91 -11.28 10.86
CA HIS A 100 7.85 -10.30 11.00
C HIS A 100 6.78 -10.56 9.94
N VAL A 101 5.51 -10.46 10.32
CA VAL A 101 4.37 -10.59 9.41
C VAL A 101 3.68 -9.24 9.34
N PHE A 102 3.58 -8.67 8.15
CA PHE A 102 2.98 -7.37 7.91
C PHE A 102 1.66 -7.49 7.15
N TYR A 103 0.62 -6.90 7.68
CA TYR A 103 -0.71 -6.81 7.09
C TYR A 103 -0.82 -5.55 6.24
N PHE A 104 -1.06 -5.72 4.93
CA PHE A 104 -1.35 -4.64 3.99
C PHE A 104 -2.83 -4.31 3.86
N ASN A 105 -3.69 -5.12 4.46
CA ASN A 105 -5.13 -4.92 4.54
C ASN A 105 -5.57 -5.05 5.99
N ILE A 106 -6.77 -4.54 6.30
CA ILE A 106 -7.39 -4.80 7.59
C ILE A 106 -7.60 -6.31 7.79
N ILE A 107 -7.44 -6.77 9.01
CA ILE A 107 -7.44 -8.22 9.34
C ILE A 107 -8.76 -8.90 8.93
N GLU A 108 -9.89 -8.21 9.04
CA GLU A 108 -11.20 -8.75 8.64
C GLU A 108 -11.30 -9.13 7.16
N LYS A 109 -10.45 -8.52 6.29
CA LYS A 109 -10.39 -8.78 4.85
C LYS A 109 -9.17 -9.62 4.44
N ASP A 110 -8.38 -10.08 5.40
CA ASP A 110 -7.14 -10.82 5.17
C ASP A 110 -7.10 -12.13 5.97
N VAL A 111 -5.93 -12.67 6.24
CA VAL A 111 -5.76 -13.89 7.02
C VAL A 111 -5.95 -13.61 8.51
N PRO A 112 -6.81 -14.38 9.23
CA PRO A 112 -6.99 -14.20 10.66
C PRO A 112 -5.68 -14.41 11.45
N ILE A 113 -5.48 -13.62 12.51
CA ILE A 113 -4.25 -13.64 13.31
C ILE A 113 -4.01 -15.00 14.01
N ASP A 114 -5.06 -15.75 14.31
CA ASP A 114 -4.98 -17.08 14.95
C ASP A 114 -4.13 -18.07 14.14
N ARG A 115 -4.00 -17.84 12.82
CA ARG A 115 -3.14 -18.63 11.95
C ARG A 115 -1.66 -18.52 12.29
N PHE A 116 -1.26 -17.46 12.98
CA PHE A 116 0.10 -17.21 13.43
C PHE A 116 0.34 -17.55 14.90
N PHE A 117 -0.69 -17.92 15.65
CA PHE A 117 -0.55 -18.30 17.07
C PHE A 117 0.38 -19.51 17.23
N GLY A 118 1.27 -19.42 18.22
CA GLY A 118 2.28 -20.45 18.48
C GLY A 118 3.44 -20.48 17.48
N LEU A 119 3.48 -19.54 16.52
CA LEU A 119 4.64 -19.33 15.65
C LEU A 119 5.54 -18.24 16.22
N ASN A 120 6.86 -18.42 16.04
CA ASN A 120 7.81 -17.39 16.42
C ASN A 120 7.86 -16.31 15.34
N CYS A 121 6.98 -15.32 15.46
CA CYS A 121 6.92 -14.15 14.59
C CYS A 121 6.27 -12.97 15.31
N THR A 122 6.62 -11.76 14.88
CA THR A 122 6.01 -10.52 15.34
C THR A 122 5.01 -10.02 14.30
N LEU A 123 3.81 -9.64 14.74
CA LEU A 123 2.75 -9.17 13.86
C LEU A 123 2.74 -7.64 13.79
N TRP A 124 2.51 -7.11 12.58
CA TRP A 124 2.50 -5.69 12.28
C TRP A 124 1.31 -5.34 11.41
N SER A 125 0.72 -4.17 11.64
CA SER A 125 -0.34 -3.61 10.81
C SER A 125 -0.11 -2.13 10.54
N PHE A 126 -0.60 -1.66 9.40
CA PHE A 126 -0.70 -0.23 9.09
C PHE A 126 -1.96 0.41 9.68
N ASP A 127 -2.91 -0.41 10.10
CA ASP A 127 -4.18 0.05 10.67
C ASP A 127 -4.07 0.12 12.20
N LYS A 128 -4.28 1.34 12.75
CA LYS A 128 -4.12 1.58 14.19
C LYS A 128 -5.18 0.88 15.03
N GLU A 129 -6.39 0.66 14.50
CA GLU A 129 -7.42 -0.09 15.21
C GLU A 129 -7.09 -1.58 15.28
N ASP A 130 -6.57 -2.16 14.19
CA ASP A 130 -6.06 -3.53 14.23
C ASP A 130 -4.92 -3.68 15.24
N VAL A 131 -4.02 -2.68 15.30
CA VAL A 131 -2.90 -2.65 16.25
C VAL A 131 -3.41 -2.71 17.70
N GLU A 132 -4.39 -1.88 18.04
CA GLU A 132 -4.98 -1.85 19.39
C GLU A 132 -5.80 -3.11 19.68
N LYS A 133 -6.69 -3.50 18.75
CA LYS A 133 -7.61 -4.63 18.90
C LYS A 133 -6.88 -5.96 19.07
N TYR A 134 -5.78 -6.16 18.35
CA TYR A 134 -5.05 -7.42 18.28
C TYR A 134 -3.67 -7.38 18.95
N ASN A 135 -3.34 -6.29 19.64
CA ASN A 135 -2.04 -6.08 20.30
C ASN A 135 -0.84 -6.33 19.35
N MET A 136 -0.87 -5.66 18.22
CA MET A 136 0.16 -5.74 17.18
C MET A 136 1.10 -4.52 17.23
N ASN A 137 2.16 -4.55 16.46
CA ASN A 137 3.01 -3.39 16.26
C ASN A 137 2.48 -2.54 15.08
N TYR A 138 2.63 -1.24 15.18
CA TYR A 138 2.29 -0.31 14.11
C TYR A 138 3.48 -0.09 13.19
N CYS A 139 3.23 -0.15 11.89
CA CYS A 139 4.16 0.34 10.88
C CYS A 139 3.36 0.86 9.68
N PRO A 140 3.66 2.06 9.15
CA PRO A 140 2.95 2.58 7.99
C PRO A 140 3.24 1.73 6.74
N THR A 141 2.36 1.81 5.75
CA THR A 141 2.55 1.13 4.46
C THR A 141 3.75 1.71 3.72
N PRO A 142 4.68 0.87 3.22
CA PRO A 142 5.84 1.32 2.47
C PRO A 142 5.48 1.77 1.05
N THR A 143 6.37 2.51 0.44
CA THR A 143 6.30 2.91 -0.96
C THR A 143 7.61 2.64 -1.72
N CYS A 144 7.61 2.88 -3.03
CA CYS A 144 8.78 2.71 -3.89
C CYS A 144 8.87 3.86 -4.93
N PHE A 145 8.58 5.08 -4.48
CA PHE A 145 8.38 6.21 -5.40
C PHE A 145 9.64 6.85 -5.93
N GLU A 146 10.77 6.74 -5.25
CA GLU A 146 12.01 7.39 -5.65
C GLU A 146 12.37 7.12 -7.13
N ASN A 147 12.13 5.89 -7.60
CA ASN A 147 12.37 5.53 -9.00
C ASN A 147 11.45 6.22 -10.01
N PHE A 148 10.27 6.67 -9.59
CA PHE A 148 9.33 7.37 -10.46
C PHE A 148 9.59 8.86 -10.53
N ILE A 149 10.06 9.43 -9.41
CA ILE A 149 10.37 10.85 -9.31
C ILE A 149 11.68 11.17 -10.05
N SER A 150 12.70 10.34 -9.87
CA SER A 150 14.05 10.56 -10.42
C SER A 150 14.16 10.35 -11.92
N LYS A 151 13.30 9.55 -12.54
CA LYS A 151 13.36 9.21 -13.98
C LYS A 151 12.49 10.05 -14.89
N GLY A 152 11.67 10.95 -14.38
CA GLY A 152 10.63 11.59 -15.21
C GLY A 152 10.26 13.02 -14.89
N THR A 153 11.02 13.78 -14.12
CA THR A 153 10.75 15.20 -13.89
C THR A 153 11.18 16.11 -15.05
N LYS A 154 10.83 15.73 -16.27
CA LYS A 154 10.42 16.76 -17.24
C LYS A 154 9.08 17.27 -16.71
N HIS A 155 9.00 18.57 -16.43
CA HIS A 155 7.81 19.25 -15.94
C HIS A 155 6.57 18.78 -16.72
N SER A 156 5.82 17.85 -16.13
CA SER A 156 4.53 17.48 -16.70
C SER A 156 3.67 18.73 -16.62
N SER A 157 3.14 19.20 -17.73
CA SER A 157 2.21 20.32 -17.72
C SER A 157 1.06 19.97 -16.77
N ILE A 158 0.75 20.86 -15.83
CA ILE A 158 -0.42 20.71 -14.96
C ILE A 158 -1.65 20.89 -15.84
N ASN A 159 -2.54 19.91 -15.82
CA ASN A 159 -3.74 19.88 -16.66
C ASN A 159 -5.01 20.11 -15.86
N TYR A 160 -4.99 19.79 -14.53
CA TYR A 160 -6.13 19.90 -13.65
C TYR A 160 -5.70 20.21 -12.21
N ASP A 161 -6.62 20.77 -11.44
CA ASP A 161 -6.33 21.13 -10.05
C ASP A 161 -6.35 19.89 -9.15
N VAL A 162 -7.35 19.00 -9.31
CA VAL A 162 -7.55 17.83 -8.47
C VAL A 162 -7.65 16.56 -9.30
N PHE A 163 -6.99 15.50 -8.85
CA PHE A 163 -7.11 14.17 -9.43
C PHE A 163 -7.60 13.15 -8.39
N PHE A 164 -8.58 12.34 -8.80
CA PHE A 164 -9.03 11.18 -8.06
C PHE A 164 -8.92 9.93 -8.93
N LEU A 165 -8.37 8.85 -8.37
CA LEU A 165 -8.49 7.50 -8.91
C LEU A 165 -8.89 6.54 -7.80
N GLY A 166 -9.89 5.72 -8.05
CA GLY A 166 -10.28 4.68 -7.12
C GLY A 166 -11.42 3.81 -7.63
N VAL A 167 -11.60 2.66 -6.99
CA VAL A 167 -12.77 1.80 -7.20
C VAL A 167 -13.95 2.44 -6.51
N ASP A 168 -15.13 2.36 -7.11
CA ASP A 168 -16.37 2.95 -6.58
C ASP A 168 -16.64 2.51 -5.13
N LYS A 169 -16.79 1.23 -4.90
CA LYS A 169 -17.07 0.66 -3.56
C LYS A 169 -18.20 1.37 -2.82
N GLY A 170 -19.26 1.77 -3.54
CA GLY A 170 -20.42 2.46 -3.00
C GLY A 170 -20.24 3.98 -2.74
N ARG A 171 -19.11 4.58 -3.18
CA ARG A 171 -18.79 6.00 -2.94
C ARG A 171 -19.18 6.93 -4.08
N LEU A 172 -19.75 6.40 -5.19
CA LEU A 172 -20.01 7.20 -6.40
C LEU A 172 -20.81 8.47 -6.12
N SER A 173 -21.94 8.37 -5.41
CA SER A 173 -22.77 9.54 -5.10
C SER A 173 -21.96 10.63 -4.40
N ARG A 174 -21.23 10.25 -3.35
CA ARG A 174 -20.37 11.17 -2.59
C ARG A 174 -19.26 11.80 -3.44
N LEU A 175 -18.63 11.01 -4.32
CA LEU A 175 -17.61 11.51 -5.24
C LEU A 175 -18.19 12.53 -6.23
N LEU A 176 -19.39 12.30 -6.73
CA LEU A 176 -20.06 13.22 -7.64
C LEU A 176 -20.48 14.53 -6.94
N ASP A 177 -20.94 14.47 -5.68
CA ASP A 177 -21.26 15.66 -4.88
C ASP A 177 -19.99 16.50 -4.61
N ILE A 178 -18.87 15.85 -4.26
CA ILE A 178 -17.57 16.51 -4.07
C ILE A 178 -17.13 17.17 -5.39
N ARG A 179 -17.26 16.46 -6.52
CA ARG A 179 -16.94 17.00 -7.84
C ARG A 179 -17.75 18.25 -8.15
N LYS A 180 -19.05 18.22 -7.90
CA LYS A 180 -19.94 19.36 -8.10
C LYS A 180 -19.47 20.56 -7.27
N ASN A 181 -19.19 20.36 -5.99
CA ASN A 181 -18.67 21.41 -5.10
C ASN A 181 -17.36 22.02 -5.61
N PHE A 182 -16.41 21.19 -6.09
CA PHE A 182 -15.17 21.69 -6.67
C PHE A 182 -15.41 22.58 -7.90
N VAL A 183 -16.29 22.15 -8.81
CA VAL A 183 -16.62 22.93 -10.03
C VAL A 183 -17.25 24.26 -9.66
N GLU A 184 -18.16 24.29 -8.70
CA GLU A 184 -18.81 25.51 -8.17
C GLU A 184 -17.76 26.48 -7.59
N ASN A 185 -16.68 25.95 -7.01
CA ASN A 185 -15.53 26.70 -6.49
C ASN A 185 -14.42 26.94 -7.53
N LYS A 186 -14.69 26.77 -8.83
CA LYS A 186 -13.74 26.97 -9.95
C LYS A 186 -12.49 26.07 -9.89
N VAL A 187 -12.59 24.93 -9.23
CA VAL A 187 -11.53 23.91 -9.18
C VAL A 187 -11.75 22.89 -10.29
N SER A 188 -10.78 22.73 -11.17
CA SER A 188 -10.83 21.72 -12.24
C SER A 188 -10.52 20.35 -11.70
N VAL A 189 -11.30 19.33 -12.09
CA VAL A 189 -11.18 17.97 -11.54
C VAL A 189 -11.13 16.92 -12.63
N GLU A 190 -10.25 15.95 -12.45
CA GLU A 190 -10.20 14.72 -13.24
C GLU A 190 -10.49 13.53 -12.31
N TYR A 191 -11.58 12.82 -12.60
CA TYR A 191 -11.98 11.62 -11.86
C TYR A 191 -11.81 10.38 -12.72
N HIS A 192 -11.14 9.38 -12.17
CA HIS A 192 -10.99 8.06 -12.76
C HIS A 192 -11.58 7.01 -11.81
N ILE A 193 -12.89 6.81 -11.93
CA ILE A 193 -13.67 5.91 -11.07
C ILE A 193 -13.84 4.58 -11.80
N VAL A 194 -13.44 3.50 -11.15
CA VAL A 194 -13.43 2.14 -11.73
C VAL A 194 -14.46 1.28 -11.00
N ASP A 195 -15.20 0.47 -11.74
CA ASP A 195 -15.99 -0.62 -11.18
C ASP A 195 -15.30 -1.96 -11.46
N VAL A 196 -14.62 -2.52 -10.46
CA VAL A 196 -13.86 -3.78 -10.58
C VAL A 196 -14.74 -5.00 -10.35
N PHE A 197 -15.85 -4.81 -9.61
CA PHE A 197 -16.66 -5.93 -9.12
C PHE A 197 -18.03 -6.05 -9.81
N GLY A 198 -18.39 -5.10 -10.71
CA GLY A 198 -19.73 -5.01 -11.28
C GLY A 198 -20.79 -4.65 -10.21
N GLU A 199 -20.35 -4.12 -9.07
CA GLU A 199 -21.21 -3.74 -7.95
C GLU A 199 -21.73 -2.30 -8.09
N GLY A 200 -21.31 -1.59 -9.15
CA GLY A 200 -21.76 -0.25 -9.47
C GLY A 200 -23.25 -0.25 -9.79
N ASN A 201 -24.07 0.10 -8.81
CA ASN A 201 -25.54 0.12 -8.92
C ASN A 201 -26.09 1.25 -9.81
N ASN A 202 -25.24 1.99 -10.51
CA ASN A 202 -25.68 3.12 -11.32
C ASN A 202 -25.45 2.88 -12.82
N ASN A 203 -26.45 2.29 -13.47
CA ASN A 203 -26.45 2.03 -14.93
C ASN A 203 -26.29 3.29 -15.81
N ASN A 204 -26.38 4.50 -15.21
CA ASN A 204 -26.26 5.78 -15.90
C ASN A 204 -24.89 6.45 -15.75
N PHE A 205 -23.93 5.83 -15.04
CA PHE A 205 -22.58 6.35 -14.88
C PHE A 205 -21.59 5.53 -15.72
N GLU A 206 -20.83 6.22 -16.56
CA GLU A 206 -19.76 5.59 -17.35
C GLU A 206 -18.48 5.46 -16.51
N TYR A 207 -18.20 4.26 -16.03
CA TYR A 207 -17.00 3.97 -15.28
C TYR A 207 -15.76 3.99 -16.17
N SER A 208 -14.67 4.46 -15.62
CA SER A 208 -13.36 4.45 -16.30
C SER A 208 -12.80 3.02 -16.39
N PRO A 209 -12.04 2.69 -17.44
CA PRO A 209 -11.36 1.40 -17.53
C PRO A 209 -10.29 1.28 -16.43
N PHE A 210 -9.97 0.03 -16.07
CA PHE A 210 -8.84 -0.21 -15.17
C PHE A 210 -7.53 0.28 -15.81
N ILE A 211 -6.71 0.97 -15.03
CA ILE A 211 -5.38 1.42 -15.46
C ILE A 211 -4.31 0.87 -14.52
N SER A 212 -3.10 0.71 -15.06
CA SER A 212 -1.94 0.30 -14.28
C SER A 212 -1.53 1.36 -13.27
N TYR A 213 -0.78 0.95 -12.23
CA TYR A 213 -0.25 1.89 -11.26
C TYR A 213 0.68 2.94 -11.89
N HIS A 214 1.45 2.54 -12.90
CA HIS A 214 2.27 3.48 -13.66
C HIS A 214 1.42 4.54 -14.38
N GLN A 215 0.34 4.13 -15.06
CA GLN A 215 -0.59 5.05 -15.70
C GLN A 215 -1.28 5.99 -14.70
N TYR A 216 -1.61 5.47 -13.51
CA TYR A 216 -2.10 6.29 -12.41
C TYR A 216 -1.09 7.38 -12.03
N LEU A 217 0.17 7.02 -11.80
CA LEU A 217 1.21 8.00 -11.44
C LEU A 217 1.42 9.08 -12.51
N GLU A 218 1.37 8.70 -13.79
CA GLU A 218 1.46 9.66 -14.90
C GLU A 218 0.28 10.65 -14.93
N LYS A 219 -0.93 10.20 -14.56
CA LYS A 219 -2.08 11.11 -14.39
C LYS A 219 -1.93 11.96 -13.12
N ALA A 220 -1.57 11.37 -12.00
CA ALA A 220 -1.38 12.07 -10.74
C ALA A 220 -0.35 13.21 -10.82
N LYS A 221 0.74 13.01 -11.57
CA LYS A 221 1.75 14.06 -11.81
C LYS A 221 1.18 15.33 -12.46
N LYS A 222 0.10 15.23 -13.25
CA LYS A 222 -0.56 16.33 -13.94
C LYS A 222 -1.55 17.10 -13.07
N ALA A 223 -1.75 16.71 -11.82
CA ALA A 223 -2.60 17.38 -10.84
C ALA A 223 -1.79 18.30 -9.92
N LYS A 224 -2.43 19.32 -9.34
CA LYS A 224 -1.89 20.10 -8.22
C LYS A 224 -2.16 19.41 -6.87
N ALA A 225 -3.30 18.72 -6.77
CA ALA A 225 -3.73 18.01 -5.57
C ALA A 225 -4.26 16.60 -5.90
N LEU A 226 -4.08 15.68 -4.95
CA LEU A 226 -4.68 14.35 -5.00
C LEU A 226 -5.86 14.30 -4.03
N LEU A 227 -6.98 13.72 -4.48
CA LEU A 227 -8.14 13.48 -3.65
C LEU A 227 -8.10 12.05 -3.10
N GLU A 228 -8.28 11.93 -1.79
CA GLU A 228 -8.51 10.69 -1.07
C GLU A 228 -9.90 10.72 -0.43
N ILE A 229 -10.68 9.67 -0.67
CA ILE A 229 -11.94 9.43 0.04
C ILE A 229 -11.84 8.04 0.64
N LYS A 230 -11.89 7.94 1.96
CA LYS A 230 -11.82 6.65 2.67
C LYS A 230 -13.06 5.80 2.39
N GLN A 231 -12.88 4.49 2.46
CA GLN A 231 -13.98 3.55 2.49
C GLN A 231 -14.58 3.53 3.90
N GLU A 232 -15.85 3.16 4.02
CA GLU A 232 -16.44 2.85 5.32
C GLU A 232 -15.59 1.79 6.03
N ASN A 233 -15.37 1.97 7.32
CA ASN A 233 -14.57 1.09 8.18
C ASN A 233 -13.08 0.98 7.80
N GLN A 234 -12.52 1.95 7.08
CA GLN A 234 -11.08 2.03 6.86
C GLN A 234 -10.47 3.09 7.78
N HIS A 235 -9.69 2.66 8.75
CA HIS A 235 -9.08 3.51 9.77
C HIS A 235 -7.58 3.76 9.53
N GLY A 236 -6.92 2.87 8.80
CA GLY A 236 -5.54 3.05 8.37
C GLY A 236 -5.38 4.02 7.19
N ASN A 237 -4.22 4.63 7.08
CA ASN A 237 -3.89 5.50 5.94
C ASN A 237 -3.74 4.66 4.67
N THR A 238 -4.33 5.15 3.57
CA THR A 238 -4.04 4.61 2.24
C THR A 238 -2.62 5.02 1.80
N LEU A 239 -2.20 4.57 0.63
CA LEU A 239 -0.95 5.05 0.02
C LEU A 239 -1.04 6.53 -0.42
N ARG A 240 -2.24 7.07 -0.64
CA ARG A 240 -2.46 8.38 -1.24
C ARG A 240 -1.79 9.55 -0.54
N PRO A 241 -1.83 9.67 0.80
CA PRO A 241 -1.13 10.75 1.50
C PRO A 241 0.37 10.73 1.27
N VAL A 242 0.98 9.56 1.30
CA VAL A 242 2.41 9.39 1.09
C VAL A 242 2.78 9.63 -0.39
N GLU A 243 1.96 9.17 -1.32
CA GLU A 243 2.10 9.46 -2.76
C GLU A 243 2.06 10.96 -3.04
N ALA A 244 1.07 11.66 -2.45
CA ALA A 244 0.96 13.11 -2.58
C ALA A 244 2.24 13.80 -2.09
N GLY A 245 2.75 13.39 -0.93
CA GLY A 245 3.98 13.92 -0.35
C GLY A 245 5.20 13.71 -1.23
N PHE A 246 5.43 12.50 -1.71
CA PHE A 246 6.56 12.20 -2.62
C PHE A 246 6.50 13.00 -3.92
N MET A 247 5.30 13.21 -4.46
CA MET A 247 5.10 14.00 -5.68
C MET A 247 5.03 15.51 -5.42
N LYS A 248 5.15 15.95 -4.17
CA LYS A 248 4.95 17.35 -3.73
C LYS A 248 3.61 17.92 -4.20
N LYS A 249 2.57 17.09 -4.10
CA LYS A 249 1.18 17.45 -4.39
C LYS A 249 0.43 17.70 -3.09
N LYS A 250 -0.57 18.58 -3.13
CA LYS A 250 -1.46 18.75 -2.01
C LYS A 250 -2.35 17.53 -1.86
N LEU A 251 -2.78 17.25 -0.64
CA LEU A 251 -3.75 16.22 -0.31
C LEU A 251 -5.09 16.87 0.03
N ILE A 252 -6.16 16.35 -0.53
CA ILE A 252 -7.53 16.65 -0.12
C ILE A 252 -8.12 15.34 0.38
N THR A 253 -8.64 15.31 1.59
CA THR A 253 -9.14 14.08 2.21
C THR A 253 -10.37 14.34 3.06
N ASP A 254 -11.17 13.30 3.28
CA ASP A 254 -12.27 13.29 4.24
C ASP A 254 -11.85 12.75 5.62
N ASP A 255 -10.60 12.38 5.77
CA ASP A 255 -10.06 11.81 7.00
C ASP A 255 -9.48 12.86 7.94
N GLU A 256 -10.20 13.20 9.00
CA GLU A 256 -9.70 14.10 10.04
C GLU A 256 -8.53 13.51 10.85
N SER A 257 -8.40 12.18 10.90
CA SER A 257 -7.32 11.52 11.65
C SER A 257 -5.95 11.79 11.07
N ILE A 258 -5.87 12.24 9.82
CA ILE A 258 -4.64 12.66 9.13
C ILE A 258 -3.86 13.72 9.92
N LYS A 259 -4.55 14.54 10.73
CA LYS A 259 -3.93 15.56 11.60
C LYS A 259 -2.96 14.97 12.63
N LYS A 260 -3.10 13.69 12.95
CA LYS A 260 -2.24 12.96 13.90
C LYS A 260 -1.00 12.35 13.25
N GLU A 261 -0.91 12.43 11.93
CA GLU A 261 0.21 11.84 11.20
C GLU A 261 1.44 12.76 11.21
N PRO A 262 2.66 12.20 11.31
CA PRO A 262 3.88 13.01 11.38
C PRO A 262 4.10 13.92 10.16
N PHE A 263 3.58 13.51 9.01
CA PHE A 263 3.68 14.26 7.75
C PHE A 263 2.60 15.33 7.57
N TYR A 264 1.64 15.42 8.48
CA TYR A 264 0.58 16.42 8.37
C TYR A 264 1.16 17.84 8.38
N ARG A 265 0.80 18.60 7.35
CA ARG A 265 1.02 20.05 7.26
C ARG A 265 -0.28 20.68 6.76
N LYS A 266 -0.77 21.71 7.45
CA LYS A 266 -2.00 22.41 7.06
C LYS A 266 -1.88 23.07 5.68
N GLU A 267 -0.67 23.41 5.27
CA GLU A 267 -0.35 23.99 3.98
C GLU A 267 -0.49 22.96 2.85
N ASN A 268 -0.30 21.66 3.16
CA ASN A 268 -0.32 20.55 2.21
C ASN A 268 -1.61 19.76 2.24
N THR A 269 -2.41 19.90 3.30
CA THR A 269 -3.59 19.06 3.53
C THR A 269 -4.85 19.91 3.70
N TYR A 270 -5.87 19.57 2.94
CA TYR A 270 -7.22 20.11 3.05
C TYR A 270 -8.18 19.01 3.51
N ILE A 271 -8.93 19.26 4.57
CA ILE A 271 -9.93 18.31 5.05
C ILE A 271 -11.30 18.77 4.55
N LEU A 272 -12.00 17.89 3.85
CA LEU A 272 -13.31 18.19 3.31
C LEU A 272 -14.28 18.61 4.42
N GLY A 273 -15.00 19.71 4.18
CA GLY A 273 -15.91 20.30 5.18
C GLY A 273 -15.28 21.41 6.03
N GLU A 274 -13.98 21.65 5.95
CA GLU A 274 -13.40 22.81 6.63
C GLU A 274 -13.75 24.15 5.94
N SER A 275 -13.63 25.25 6.66
CA SER A 275 -14.04 26.60 6.20
C SER A 275 -13.05 27.30 5.28
N ARG A 276 -11.86 26.72 5.01
CA ARG A 276 -10.87 27.32 4.12
C ARG A 276 -11.35 27.34 2.67
N ASP A 277 -10.97 28.38 1.93
CA ASP A 277 -11.20 28.47 0.49
C ASP A 277 -10.35 27.42 -0.24
N ILE A 278 -11.00 26.44 -0.86
CA ILE A 278 -10.35 25.32 -1.54
C ILE A 278 -9.55 25.77 -2.76
N TYR A 279 -10.02 26.77 -3.52
CA TYR A 279 -9.31 27.29 -4.67
C TYR A 279 -8.00 27.98 -4.24
N LYS A 280 -8.04 28.82 -3.20
CA LYS A 280 -6.85 29.44 -2.62
C LYS A 280 -5.89 28.40 -2.04
N PHE A 281 -6.42 27.39 -1.36
CA PHE A 281 -5.62 26.30 -0.84
C PHE A 281 -4.79 25.64 -1.93
N ILE A 282 -5.40 25.31 -3.06
CA ILE A 282 -4.73 24.59 -4.14
C ILE A 282 -3.76 25.53 -4.89
N ASN A 283 -4.15 26.79 -5.15
CA ASN A 283 -3.49 27.63 -6.12
C ASN A 283 -2.60 28.74 -5.53
N ALA A 284 -2.82 29.15 -4.28
CA ALA A 284 -2.14 30.30 -3.69
C ALA A 284 -1.26 29.94 -2.48
N ILE A 285 -1.56 28.85 -1.75
CA ILE A 285 -0.74 28.45 -0.61
C ILE A 285 0.46 27.65 -1.10
N PRO A 286 1.71 28.03 -0.75
CA PRO A 286 2.90 27.24 -1.09
C PRO A 286 2.86 25.85 -0.46
N TYR A 287 3.57 24.90 -1.09
CA TYR A 287 3.78 23.57 -0.50
C TYR A 287 4.84 23.65 0.61
N ASP A 288 4.55 23.09 1.77
CA ASP A 288 5.52 22.93 2.87
C ASP A 288 6.33 21.65 2.67
N ASP A 289 7.63 21.80 2.42
CA ASP A 289 8.57 20.72 2.10
C ASP A 289 9.38 20.26 3.32
N SER A 290 8.93 20.61 4.54
CA SER A 290 9.68 20.34 5.78
C SER A 290 9.72 18.88 6.20
N PHE A 291 8.87 18.01 5.63
CA PHE A 291 8.81 16.60 6.01
C PHE A 291 9.54 15.70 4.99
N ASP A 292 10.43 14.83 5.49
CA ASP A 292 11.14 13.85 4.66
C ASP A 292 10.30 12.57 4.48
N TYR A 293 9.68 12.42 3.31
CA TYR A 293 8.90 11.24 2.94
C TYR A 293 9.77 10.00 2.64
N ASN A 294 11.09 10.13 2.49
CA ASN A 294 11.96 9.00 2.17
C ASN A 294 11.94 7.88 3.22
N GLN A 295 11.50 8.16 4.45
CA GLN A 295 11.31 7.12 5.47
C GLN A 295 10.27 6.06 5.08
N TYR A 296 9.35 6.37 4.16
CA TYR A 296 8.37 5.43 3.62
C TYR A 296 8.89 4.64 2.42
N ASP A 297 10.09 4.96 1.90
CA ASP A 297 10.71 4.15 0.84
C ASP A 297 11.08 2.77 1.37
N ILE A 298 10.79 1.73 0.57
CA ILE A 298 10.89 0.32 1.00
C ILE A 298 12.24 -0.04 1.64
N GLU A 299 13.36 0.50 1.16
CA GLU A 299 14.67 0.17 1.72
C GLU A 299 14.87 0.77 3.11
N LYS A 300 14.41 2.02 3.32
CA LYS A 300 14.45 2.66 4.64
C LYS A 300 13.38 2.08 5.56
N TRP A 301 12.21 1.77 5.00
CA TRP A 301 11.11 1.15 5.73
C TRP A 301 11.50 -0.23 6.30
N LEU A 302 12.22 -1.04 5.54
CA LEU A 302 12.70 -2.35 6.02
C LEU A 302 13.64 -2.26 7.23
N LYS A 303 14.37 -1.16 7.40
CA LYS A 303 15.24 -0.94 8.56
C LYS A 303 14.50 -0.79 9.89
N GLN A 304 13.18 -0.58 9.86
CA GLN A 304 12.37 -0.52 11.08
C GLN A 304 12.20 -1.90 11.74
N PHE A 305 12.56 -2.97 11.06
CA PHE A 305 12.46 -4.35 11.55
C PHE A 305 13.81 -4.95 11.97
N ASP A 306 14.89 -4.19 11.89
CA ASP A 306 16.24 -4.60 12.28
C ASP A 306 16.41 -4.75 13.81
#